data_79cae61564c3986c259384ffa960e13c
#
_entry.id   79cae61564c3986c259384ffa960e13c
#
_cell.length_a   1.000
_cell.length_b   1.000
_cell.length_c   1.000
_cell.angle_alpha   90.00
_cell.angle_beta   90.00
_cell.angle_gamma   90.00
#
_symmetry.space_group_name_H-M   'P 1'
#
loop_
_entity.id
_entity.type
_entity.pdbx_description
1 polymer ?
#
loop_
_entity_poly.entity_id
_entity_poly.type
_entity_poly.pdbx_seq_one_letter_code
_entity_poly.pdbx_strand_id
1 'polypeptide(L)'
;MLRSMPVRRFKRGFTLALIKLLVGNKASGLHLSYVGAGAAKQLCQRVADIGHTNVLVVTDKALKELGLAEQALQGLSEAGVSLHWYAGVEPDPTFTHVTEGAQILRATGCTAIVAVGGGSSMDAAKIIACTRSSDASPDQWVGLNKVPDDILPVYAIPTTSGTGSEATMGAVIKDPVERVKMIIAAEGLLPQAVALDPELLLGMPPAVTAATGIDALTHGIEAYICVWDRGTRKENARLAVQGVFQWLLKAMAEPDNREARLGMALAAYHAGVAINQVSVGNVHAIAHQLGARYGIPHGQANALALPPVLKACVAEAESALAELAVVTNVSDAASPAARAQAFIEAVSQLISNVGIAESDARIQPADWTLLTHQAMDESDGYVSPRLLTKAEILGILEQITAR
;
A
#
# COMPACT_ATOMS: atom_id res chain seq x y z
N MET A 1 9.16 -21.55 20.07
CA MET A 1 10.62 -21.50 20.30
C MET A 1 11.17 -20.25 19.62
N LEU A 2 11.74 -19.32 20.38
CA LEU A 2 12.37 -18.11 19.82
C LEU A 2 13.54 -18.52 18.94
N ARG A 3 13.46 -18.25 17.65
CA ARG A 3 14.58 -18.50 16.74
C ARG A 3 15.69 -17.50 17.05
N SER A 4 16.91 -18.00 17.31
CA SER A 4 18.06 -17.13 17.54
C SER A 4 18.35 -16.28 16.31
N MET A 5 18.98 -15.10 16.48
CA MET A 5 19.34 -14.20 15.37
C MET A 5 20.15 -14.89 14.26
N PRO A 6 21.11 -15.79 14.53
CA PRO A 6 21.77 -16.55 13.47
C PRO A 6 20.80 -17.40 12.63
N VAL A 7 19.83 -18.05 13.27
CA VAL A 7 18.80 -18.87 12.57
C VAL A 7 17.89 -18.00 11.71
N ARG A 8 17.47 -16.85 12.22
CA ARG A 8 16.69 -15.87 11.44
C ARG A 8 17.46 -15.36 10.24
N ARG A 9 18.73 -14.97 10.42
CA ARG A 9 19.60 -14.51 9.32
C ARG A 9 19.78 -15.58 8.25
N PHE A 10 20.01 -16.82 8.65
CA PHE A 10 20.14 -17.93 7.70
C PHE A 10 18.84 -18.20 6.95
N LYS A 11 17.70 -18.29 7.65
CA LYS A 11 16.37 -18.47 7.05
C LYS A 11 16.08 -17.34 6.05
N ARG A 12 16.27 -16.08 6.45
CA ARG A 12 16.11 -14.92 5.58
C ARG A 12 16.99 -15.00 4.35
N GLY A 13 18.29 -15.25 4.52
CA GLY A 13 19.23 -15.39 3.39
C GLY A 13 18.78 -16.43 2.39
N PHE A 14 18.36 -17.61 2.87
CA PHE A 14 17.85 -18.69 2.03
C PHE A 14 16.54 -18.29 1.33
N THR A 15 15.57 -17.74 2.06
CA THR A 15 14.27 -17.29 1.52
C THR A 15 14.48 -16.23 0.44
N LEU A 16 15.31 -15.21 0.71
CA LEU A 16 15.58 -14.14 -0.24
C LEU A 16 16.31 -14.65 -1.50
N ALA A 17 17.27 -15.60 -1.34
CA ALA A 17 17.95 -16.22 -2.48
C ALA A 17 16.96 -17.02 -3.34
N LEU A 18 16.03 -17.76 -2.70
CA LEU A 18 14.99 -18.53 -3.40
C LEU A 18 14.01 -17.59 -4.12
N ILE A 19 13.52 -16.55 -3.46
CA ILE A 19 12.64 -15.55 -4.09
C ILE A 19 13.35 -14.89 -5.28
N LYS A 20 14.62 -14.48 -5.12
CA LYS A 20 15.42 -13.89 -6.20
C LYS A 20 15.56 -14.82 -7.39
N LEU A 21 15.70 -16.12 -7.15
CA LEU A 21 15.76 -17.14 -8.19
C LEU A 21 14.42 -17.33 -8.91
N LEU A 22 13.31 -17.40 -8.15
CA LEU A 22 11.96 -17.66 -8.68
C LEU A 22 11.35 -16.45 -9.40
N VAL A 23 11.55 -15.26 -8.85
CA VAL A 23 10.95 -14.01 -9.40
C VAL A 23 11.81 -13.44 -10.53
N GLY A 24 13.11 -13.81 -10.60
CA GLY A 24 14.02 -13.34 -11.63
C GLY A 24 14.15 -11.81 -11.68
N ASN A 25 14.75 -11.29 -12.77
CA ASN A 25 14.85 -9.86 -13.06
C ASN A 25 13.72 -9.37 -14.00
N LYS A 26 12.59 -10.07 -14.03
CA LYS A 26 11.45 -9.58 -14.83
C LYS A 26 11.03 -8.21 -14.31
N ALA A 27 11.01 -7.23 -15.20
CA ALA A 27 10.31 -5.98 -14.93
C ALA A 27 8.84 -6.35 -14.65
N SER A 28 8.25 -5.82 -13.58
CA SER A 28 6.81 -5.86 -13.39
C SER A 28 6.15 -5.34 -14.66
N GLY A 29 5.10 -6.01 -15.14
CA GLY A 29 4.42 -5.66 -16.37
C GLY A 29 4.12 -4.16 -16.43
N LEU A 30 4.38 -3.55 -17.58
CA LEU A 30 3.96 -2.19 -17.84
C LEU A 30 2.43 -2.18 -17.92
N HIS A 31 1.78 -1.39 -17.09
CA HIS A 31 0.36 -1.12 -17.23
C HIS A 31 0.13 0.31 -17.76
N LEU A 32 -0.98 0.47 -18.46
CA LEU A 32 -1.33 1.77 -19.03
C LEU A 32 -1.80 2.72 -17.92
N SER A 33 -1.24 3.93 -17.87
CA SER A 33 -1.63 4.94 -16.88
C SER A 33 -2.21 6.17 -17.56
N TYR A 34 -3.37 6.61 -17.08
CA TYR A 34 -4.00 7.88 -17.41
C TYR A 34 -3.78 8.83 -16.24
N VAL A 35 -3.32 10.05 -16.51
CA VAL A 35 -2.89 10.97 -15.45
C VAL A 35 -3.42 12.36 -15.71
N GLY A 36 -4.06 12.98 -14.72
CA GLY A 36 -4.58 14.33 -14.79
C GLY A 36 -6.11 14.40 -14.74
N ALA A 37 -6.65 15.60 -14.79
CA ALA A 37 -8.09 15.81 -14.76
C ALA A 37 -8.80 15.10 -15.93
N GLY A 38 -9.84 14.33 -15.64
CA GLY A 38 -10.56 13.53 -16.61
C GLY A 38 -9.90 12.19 -16.95
N ALA A 39 -8.81 11.80 -16.26
CA ALA A 39 -8.13 10.53 -16.46
C ALA A 39 -9.06 9.32 -16.24
N ALA A 40 -9.94 9.39 -15.24
CA ALA A 40 -10.93 8.34 -14.96
C ALA A 40 -11.90 8.14 -16.15
N LYS A 41 -12.39 9.23 -16.73
CA LYS A 41 -13.27 9.18 -17.92
C LYS A 41 -12.54 8.56 -19.11
N GLN A 42 -11.28 8.92 -19.35
CA GLN A 42 -10.48 8.36 -20.46
C GLN A 42 -10.21 6.86 -20.27
N LEU A 43 -9.87 6.42 -19.04
CA LEU A 43 -9.74 5.00 -18.73
C LEU A 43 -11.05 4.25 -19.00
N CYS A 44 -12.18 4.77 -18.51
CA CYS A 44 -13.49 4.19 -18.71
C CYS A 44 -13.86 4.08 -20.19
N GLN A 45 -13.60 5.12 -21.00
CA GLN A 45 -13.80 5.07 -22.44
C GLN A 45 -12.94 3.96 -23.07
N ARG A 46 -11.68 3.85 -22.66
CA ARG A 46 -10.79 2.77 -23.15
C ARG A 46 -11.33 1.39 -22.80
N VAL A 47 -11.88 1.19 -21.62
CA VAL A 47 -12.50 -0.09 -21.18
C VAL A 47 -13.68 -0.46 -22.10
N ALA A 48 -14.51 0.52 -22.46
CA ALA A 48 -15.61 0.32 -23.41
C ALA A 48 -15.08 0.03 -24.83
N ASP A 49 -14.09 0.78 -25.32
CA ASP A 49 -13.52 0.66 -26.68
C ASP A 49 -12.89 -0.71 -26.94
N ILE A 50 -12.33 -1.36 -25.93
CA ILE A 50 -11.78 -2.72 -26.05
C ILE A 50 -12.85 -3.82 -25.94
N GLY A 51 -14.13 -3.44 -25.84
CA GLY A 51 -15.27 -4.35 -25.98
C GLY A 51 -15.88 -4.86 -24.68
N HIS A 52 -15.54 -4.29 -23.51
CA HIS A 52 -16.23 -4.63 -22.28
C HIS A 52 -17.60 -3.95 -22.22
N THR A 53 -18.66 -4.72 -22.37
CA THR A 53 -20.06 -4.23 -22.33
C THR A 53 -20.74 -4.48 -20.99
N ASN A 54 -20.12 -5.26 -20.11
CA ASN A 54 -20.67 -5.70 -18.83
C ASN A 54 -19.54 -5.70 -17.78
N VAL A 55 -19.57 -4.78 -16.81
CA VAL A 55 -18.48 -4.47 -15.89
C VAL A 55 -18.96 -4.55 -14.44
N LEU A 56 -18.20 -5.22 -13.58
CA LEU A 56 -18.38 -5.16 -12.13
C LEU A 56 -17.63 -3.96 -11.57
N VAL A 57 -18.34 -3.09 -10.86
CA VAL A 57 -17.75 -1.98 -10.09
C VAL A 57 -17.57 -2.42 -8.65
N VAL A 58 -16.33 -2.37 -8.16
CA VAL A 58 -15.98 -2.67 -6.75
C VAL A 58 -15.60 -1.36 -6.06
N THR A 59 -16.35 -0.99 -5.03
CA THR A 59 -16.19 0.26 -4.29
C THR A 59 -16.65 0.11 -2.85
N ASP A 60 -16.56 1.16 -2.06
CA ASP A 60 -17.16 1.26 -0.75
C ASP A 60 -18.49 2.04 -0.76
N LYS A 61 -19.23 1.90 0.33
CA LYS A 61 -20.56 2.52 0.47
C LYS A 61 -20.48 4.04 0.44
N ALA A 62 -19.47 4.63 1.09
CA ALA A 62 -19.37 6.09 1.20
C ALA A 62 -19.11 6.74 -0.16
N LEU A 63 -18.22 6.20 -0.98
CA LEU A 63 -17.95 6.72 -2.31
C LEU A 63 -19.17 6.64 -3.23
N LYS A 64 -19.95 5.55 -3.09
CA LYS A 64 -21.19 5.40 -3.83
C LYS A 64 -22.24 6.41 -3.38
N GLU A 65 -22.46 6.59 -2.07
CA GLU A 65 -23.42 7.54 -1.52
C GLU A 65 -23.07 9.01 -1.84
N LEU A 66 -21.77 9.32 -1.93
CA LEU A 66 -21.27 10.64 -2.34
C LEU A 66 -21.36 10.90 -3.84
N GLY A 67 -21.70 9.89 -4.66
CA GLY A 67 -21.72 10.00 -6.13
C GLY A 67 -20.32 10.05 -6.77
N LEU A 68 -19.24 9.88 -6.00
CA LEU A 68 -17.87 9.91 -6.52
C LEU A 68 -17.56 8.70 -7.39
N ALA A 69 -18.12 7.54 -7.05
CA ALA A 69 -17.95 6.35 -7.86
C ALA A 69 -18.67 6.50 -9.22
N GLU A 70 -19.87 7.06 -9.25
CA GLU A 70 -20.61 7.38 -10.50
C GLU A 70 -19.86 8.41 -11.35
N GLN A 71 -19.31 9.45 -10.72
CA GLN A 71 -18.47 10.46 -11.41
C GLN A 71 -17.25 9.80 -12.07
N ALA A 72 -16.56 8.91 -11.36
CA ALA A 72 -15.39 8.20 -11.89
C ALA A 72 -15.74 7.34 -13.12
N LEU A 73 -16.97 6.80 -13.18
CA LEU A 73 -17.43 5.88 -14.20
C LEU A 73 -18.22 6.54 -15.35
N GLN A 74 -18.22 7.88 -15.42
CA GLN A 74 -18.96 8.61 -16.43
C GLN A 74 -18.68 8.12 -17.86
N GLY A 75 -17.43 7.80 -18.19
CA GLY A 75 -17.04 7.33 -19.52
C GLY A 75 -17.65 5.97 -19.88
N LEU A 76 -17.84 5.05 -18.93
CA LEU A 76 -18.53 3.78 -19.14
C LEU A 76 -20.04 3.99 -19.33
N SER A 77 -20.63 4.85 -18.51
CA SER A 77 -22.07 5.17 -18.60
C SER A 77 -22.41 5.83 -19.94
N GLU A 78 -21.61 6.79 -20.40
CA GLU A 78 -21.76 7.45 -21.70
C GLU A 78 -21.58 6.47 -22.88
N ALA A 79 -20.75 5.45 -22.72
CA ALA A 79 -20.55 4.39 -23.71
C ALA A 79 -21.63 3.30 -23.68
N GLY A 80 -22.63 3.39 -22.79
CA GLY A 80 -23.71 2.42 -22.67
C GLY A 80 -23.32 1.07 -22.07
N VAL A 81 -22.19 1.02 -21.31
CA VAL A 81 -21.74 -0.20 -20.62
C VAL A 81 -22.65 -0.51 -19.43
N SER A 82 -23.06 -1.78 -19.29
CA SER A 82 -23.84 -2.23 -18.14
C SER A 82 -22.97 -2.31 -16.89
N LEU A 83 -23.32 -1.55 -15.85
CA LEU A 83 -22.58 -1.49 -14.58
C LEU A 83 -23.30 -2.31 -13.51
N HIS A 84 -22.59 -3.28 -12.94
CA HIS A 84 -23.02 -4.05 -11.78
C HIS A 84 -22.19 -3.65 -10.57
N TRP A 85 -22.82 -3.50 -9.41
CA TRP A 85 -22.20 -2.85 -8.27
C TRP A 85 -21.98 -3.79 -7.09
N TYR A 86 -20.78 -3.83 -6.60
CA TYR A 86 -20.46 -4.28 -5.25
C TYR A 86 -19.89 -3.09 -4.47
N ALA A 87 -20.70 -2.48 -3.62
CA ALA A 87 -20.36 -1.32 -2.80
C ALA A 87 -20.24 -1.67 -1.29
N GLY A 88 -19.93 -2.90 -0.99
CA GLY A 88 -19.84 -3.42 0.38
C GLY A 88 -18.43 -3.50 0.94
N VAL A 89 -17.41 -2.96 0.26
CA VAL A 89 -16.04 -3.02 0.76
C VAL A 89 -15.87 -2.12 1.97
N GLU A 90 -15.29 -2.67 3.05
CA GLU A 90 -14.92 -1.94 4.25
C GLU A 90 -13.39 -1.81 4.36
N PRO A 91 -12.86 -0.90 5.19
CA PRO A 91 -11.45 -0.88 5.53
C PRO A 91 -10.96 -2.25 6.05
N ASP A 92 -9.76 -2.68 5.62
CA ASP A 92 -9.25 -4.03 5.88
C ASP A 92 -10.20 -5.12 5.34
N PRO A 93 -10.32 -5.29 4.00
CA PRO A 93 -11.30 -6.20 3.40
C PRO A 93 -11.06 -7.64 3.84
N THR A 94 -12.15 -8.38 3.97
CA THR A 94 -12.15 -9.79 4.41
C THR A 94 -12.51 -10.73 3.27
N PHE A 95 -12.32 -12.03 3.46
CA PHE A 95 -12.79 -13.05 2.50
C PHE A 95 -14.32 -13.04 2.31
N THR A 96 -15.09 -12.52 3.28
CA THR A 96 -16.53 -12.32 3.14
C THR A 96 -16.82 -11.32 2.03
N HIS A 97 -16.15 -10.15 2.02
CA HIS A 97 -16.30 -9.15 0.96
C HIS A 97 -15.94 -9.71 -0.42
N VAL A 98 -14.89 -10.54 -0.50
CA VAL A 98 -14.53 -11.24 -1.74
C VAL A 98 -15.65 -12.16 -2.20
N THR A 99 -16.21 -12.95 -1.28
CA THR A 99 -17.30 -13.90 -1.60
C THR A 99 -18.57 -13.20 -2.08
N GLU A 100 -18.94 -12.10 -1.43
CA GLU A 100 -20.10 -11.28 -1.83
C GLU A 100 -19.93 -10.67 -3.24
N GLY A 101 -18.76 -10.08 -3.50
CA GLY A 101 -18.44 -9.55 -4.83
C GLY A 101 -18.39 -10.65 -5.91
N ALA A 102 -17.88 -11.83 -5.57
CA ALA A 102 -17.84 -12.99 -6.45
C ALA A 102 -19.25 -13.52 -6.82
N GLN A 103 -20.19 -13.45 -5.89
CA GLN A 103 -21.59 -13.82 -6.17
C GLN A 103 -22.20 -12.91 -7.24
N ILE A 104 -21.98 -11.61 -7.14
CA ILE A 104 -22.47 -10.63 -8.14
C ILE A 104 -21.75 -10.88 -9.48
N LEU A 105 -20.44 -11.09 -9.48
CA LEU A 105 -19.66 -11.37 -10.68
C LEU A 105 -20.24 -12.57 -11.45
N ARG A 106 -20.51 -13.68 -10.75
CA ARG A 106 -21.05 -14.90 -11.34
C ARG A 106 -22.49 -14.70 -11.86
N ALA A 107 -23.32 -13.99 -11.11
CA ALA A 107 -24.73 -13.75 -11.46
C ALA A 107 -24.87 -12.85 -12.71
N THR A 108 -23.91 -11.97 -12.96
CA THR A 108 -24.00 -10.92 -13.98
C THR A 108 -23.14 -11.20 -15.21
N GLY A 109 -22.20 -12.14 -15.13
CA GLY A 109 -21.33 -12.50 -16.25
C GLY A 109 -20.43 -11.34 -16.72
N CYS A 110 -20.00 -10.46 -15.80
CA CYS A 110 -19.08 -9.37 -16.11
C CYS A 110 -17.78 -9.88 -16.72
N THR A 111 -17.23 -9.11 -17.67
CA THR A 111 -15.99 -9.43 -18.38
C THR A 111 -14.79 -8.64 -17.89
N ALA A 112 -15.01 -7.65 -17.04
CA ALA A 112 -13.97 -6.83 -16.41
C ALA A 112 -14.42 -6.33 -15.04
N ILE A 113 -13.47 -5.88 -14.23
CA ILE A 113 -13.73 -5.21 -12.96
C ILE A 113 -13.12 -3.81 -13.01
N VAL A 114 -13.88 -2.79 -12.57
CA VAL A 114 -13.35 -1.46 -12.29
C VAL A 114 -13.41 -1.24 -10.78
N ALA A 115 -12.25 -1.08 -10.17
CA ALA A 115 -12.12 -0.75 -8.75
C ALA A 115 -12.04 0.77 -8.60
N VAL A 116 -13.03 1.35 -7.90
CA VAL A 116 -13.04 2.78 -7.55
C VAL A 116 -12.93 2.89 -6.03
N GLY A 117 -11.83 3.44 -5.54
CA GLY A 117 -11.65 3.55 -4.09
C GLY A 117 -10.22 3.59 -3.63
N GLY A 118 -10.00 3.34 -2.34
CA GLY A 118 -8.69 3.14 -1.76
C GLY A 118 -8.15 1.72 -1.94
N GLY A 119 -7.03 1.41 -1.28
CA GLY A 119 -6.40 0.08 -1.34
C GLY A 119 -7.35 -1.07 -1.02
N SER A 120 -8.27 -0.90 -0.06
CA SER A 120 -9.25 -1.92 0.31
C SER A 120 -10.15 -2.33 -0.87
N SER A 121 -10.68 -1.36 -1.61
CA SER A 121 -11.51 -1.63 -2.78
C SER A 121 -10.71 -2.30 -3.90
N MET A 122 -9.47 -1.89 -4.11
CA MET A 122 -8.58 -2.48 -5.11
C MET A 122 -8.18 -3.91 -4.76
N ASP A 123 -7.81 -4.16 -3.49
CA ASP A 123 -7.41 -5.47 -3.02
C ASP A 123 -8.58 -6.47 -3.09
N ALA A 124 -9.79 -6.05 -2.66
CA ALA A 124 -11.00 -6.86 -2.84
C ALA A 124 -11.26 -7.16 -4.33
N ALA A 125 -11.17 -6.16 -5.20
CA ALA A 125 -11.39 -6.30 -6.65
C ALA A 125 -10.43 -7.30 -7.29
N LYS A 126 -9.14 -7.24 -6.95
CA LYS A 126 -8.11 -8.18 -7.43
C LYS A 126 -8.46 -9.64 -7.09
N ILE A 127 -8.90 -9.88 -5.84
CA ILE A 127 -9.23 -11.25 -5.42
C ILE A 127 -10.59 -11.69 -5.96
N ILE A 128 -11.57 -10.79 -6.07
CA ILE A 128 -12.84 -11.07 -6.78
C ILE A 128 -12.56 -11.50 -8.22
N ALA A 129 -11.60 -10.84 -8.91
CA ALA A 129 -11.23 -11.19 -10.28
C ALA A 129 -10.76 -12.63 -10.46
N CYS A 130 -10.08 -13.19 -9.44
CA CYS A 130 -9.62 -14.58 -9.43
C CYS A 130 -10.76 -15.60 -9.34
N THR A 131 -11.94 -15.20 -8.86
CA THR A 131 -13.08 -16.13 -8.67
C THR A 131 -13.80 -16.46 -9.96
N ARG A 132 -13.42 -15.85 -11.09
CA ARG A 132 -14.01 -16.13 -12.41
C ARG A 132 -13.90 -17.60 -12.81
N SER A 133 -12.72 -18.17 -12.64
CA SER A 133 -12.37 -19.50 -13.14
C SER A 133 -12.20 -20.54 -12.03
N SER A 134 -12.48 -20.18 -10.78
CA SER A 134 -12.25 -21.06 -9.65
C SER A 134 -13.33 -20.92 -8.59
N ASP A 135 -13.83 -22.07 -8.13
CA ASP A 135 -14.70 -22.18 -6.94
C ASP A 135 -13.90 -22.38 -5.64
N ALA A 136 -12.57 -22.36 -5.71
CA ALA A 136 -11.73 -22.49 -4.55
C ALA A 136 -11.94 -21.31 -3.58
N SER A 137 -11.93 -21.60 -2.28
CA SER A 137 -11.99 -20.55 -1.27
C SER A 137 -10.76 -19.65 -1.36
N PRO A 138 -10.91 -18.30 -1.34
CA PRO A 138 -9.82 -17.35 -1.54
C PRO A 138 -8.66 -17.47 -0.54
N ASP A 139 -8.88 -18.05 0.64
CA ASP A 139 -7.84 -18.34 1.63
C ASP A 139 -6.77 -19.32 1.11
N GLN A 140 -7.11 -20.20 0.16
CA GLN A 140 -6.16 -21.12 -0.48
C GLN A 140 -5.14 -20.39 -1.37
N TRP A 141 -5.41 -19.17 -1.78
CA TRP A 141 -4.52 -18.34 -2.61
C TRP A 141 -3.49 -17.54 -1.81
N VAL A 142 -3.55 -17.59 -0.48
CA VAL A 142 -2.60 -16.89 0.39
C VAL A 142 -1.16 -17.30 0.09
N GLY A 143 -0.33 -16.28 -0.17
CA GLY A 143 1.08 -16.42 -0.55
C GLY A 143 1.36 -15.98 -1.98
N LEU A 144 2.46 -16.48 -2.55
CA LEU A 144 2.95 -16.06 -3.86
C LEU A 144 2.55 -17.04 -4.97
N ASN A 145 1.97 -16.53 -6.07
CA ASN A 145 1.63 -17.30 -7.28
C ASN A 145 0.74 -18.53 -7.02
N LYS A 146 -0.28 -18.38 -6.18
CA LYS A 146 -1.25 -19.43 -5.89
C LYS A 146 -2.65 -19.15 -6.47
N VAL A 147 -2.84 -18.02 -7.11
CA VAL A 147 -4.10 -17.64 -7.77
C VAL A 147 -4.29 -18.42 -9.07
N PRO A 148 -5.53 -18.55 -9.58
CA PRO A 148 -5.79 -19.14 -10.89
C PRO A 148 -5.08 -18.38 -12.02
N ASP A 149 -4.86 -19.05 -13.16
CA ASP A 149 -4.24 -18.43 -14.35
C ASP A 149 -5.21 -17.51 -15.11
N ASP A 150 -6.51 -17.83 -15.14
CA ASP A 150 -7.54 -17.04 -15.81
C ASP A 150 -8.18 -16.05 -14.83
N ILE A 151 -7.62 -14.85 -14.77
CA ILE A 151 -8.06 -13.74 -13.92
C ILE A 151 -8.72 -12.67 -14.79
N LEU A 152 -9.88 -12.13 -14.34
CA LEU A 152 -10.48 -11.00 -15.03
C LEU A 152 -9.57 -9.77 -15.02
N PRO A 153 -9.55 -8.98 -16.10
CA PRO A 153 -8.85 -7.70 -16.08
C PRO A 153 -9.45 -6.77 -15.02
N VAL A 154 -8.57 -6.19 -14.21
CA VAL A 154 -8.91 -5.16 -13.22
C VAL A 154 -8.38 -3.82 -13.70
N TYR A 155 -9.23 -2.79 -13.63
CA TYR A 155 -8.92 -1.40 -13.91
C TYR A 155 -9.04 -0.61 -12.61
N ALA A 156 -8.04 0.20 -12.26
CA ALA A 156 -7.99 0.86 -10.97
C ALA A 156 -8.15 2.38 -11.08
N ILE A 157 -9.05 2.93 -10.28
CA ILE A 157 -9.30 4.36 -10.15
C ILE A 157 -9.17 4.72 -8.66
N PRO A 158 -7.95 5.07 -8.17
CA PRO A 158 -7.74 5.40 -6.78
C PRO A 158 -8.42 6.71 -6.38
N THR A 159 -9.07 6.69 -5.21
CA THR A 159 -9.65 7.87 -4.55
C THR A 159 -8.90 8.22 -3.26
N THR A 160 -7.75 7.59 -3.01
CA THR A 160 -6.80 7.90 -1.95
C THR A 160 -5.39 7.95 -2.50
N SER A 161 -4.49 8.66 -1.82
CA SER A 161 -3.09 8.82 -2.25
C SER A 161 -2.15 8.21 -1.21
N GLY A 162 -2.11 6.87 -1.14
CA GLY A 162 -1.34 6.21 -0.07
C GLY A 162 -0.84 4.82 -0.43
N THR A 163 -1.72 3.87 -0.53
CA THR A 163 -1.38 2.45 -0.60
C THR A 163 -0.61 2.04 -1.85
N GLY A 164 -0.80 2.75 -2.97
CA GLY A 164 -0.22 2.37 -4.25
C GLY A 164 -0.71 1.01 -4.77
N SER A 165 -1.84 0.48 -4.24
CA SER A 165 -2.37 -0.82 -4.66
C SER A 165 -2.66 -0.88 -6.15
N GLU A 166 -2.98 0.25 -6.79
CA GLU A 166 -3.15 0.38 -8.23
C GLU A 166 -1.89 0.00 -9.04
N ALA A 167 -0.72 0.02 -8.40
CA ALA A 167 0.58 -0.27 -9.02
C ALA A 167 1.23 -1.56 -8.48
N THR A 168 0.48 -2.38 -7.73
CA THR A 168 1.02 -3.59 -7.11
C THR A 168 0.33 -4.86 -7.58
N MET A 169 1.07 -5.96 -7.60
CA MET A 169 0.57 -7.32 -7.85
C MET A 169 0.11 -8.03 -6.57
N GLY A 170 0.06 -7.30 -5.46
CA GLY A 170 -0.37 -7.80 -4.16
C GLY A 170 -1.79 -7.36 -3.81
N ALA A 171 -2.44 -8.13 -2.95
CA ALA A 171 -3.66 -7.78 -2.25
C ALA A 171 -3.56 -8.24 -0.80
N VAL A 172 -4.05 -7.42 0.12
CA VAL A 172 -4.06 -7.72 1.56
C VAL A 172 -5.51 -7.96 2.00
N ILE A 173 -5.80 -9.19 2.42
CA ILE A 173 -7.12 -9.59 2.90
C ILE A 173 -7.01 -10.00 4.37
N LYS A 174 -7.91 -9.51 5.20
CA LYS A 174 -7.94 -9.81 6.63
C LYS A 174 -8.71 -11.10 6.90
N ASP A 175 -8.12 -11.99 7.69
CA ASP A 175 -8.86 -13.05 8.34
C ASP A 175 -9.55 -12.49 9.59
N PRO A 176 -10.89 -12.46 9.64
CA PRO A 176 -11.60 -11.89 10.78
C PRO A 176 -11.54 -12.79 12.03
N VAL A 177 -11.26 -14.08 11.88
CA VAL A 177 -11.20 -15.06 12.99
C VAL A 177 -9.83 -15.00 13.66
N GLU A 178 -8.77 -15.18 12.88
CA GLU A 178 -7.39 -15.18 13.38
C GLU A 178 -6.87 -13.75 13.63
N ARG A 179 -7.56 -12.73 13.12
CA ARG A 179 -7.17 -11.31 13.18
C ARG A 179 -5.78 -11.05 12.65
N VAL A 180 -5.47 -11.67 11.50
CA VAL A 180 -4.19 -11.48 10.79
C VAL A 180 -4.45 -10.96 9.39
N LYS A 181 -3.50 -10.20 8.86
CA LYS A 181 -3.48 -9.76 7.46
C LYS A 181 -2.80 -10.81 6.61
N MET A 182 -3.49 -11.30 5.60
CA MET A 182 -3.00 -12.30 4.67
C MET A 182 -2.66 -11.65 3.34
N ILE A 183 -1.47 -11.93 2.83
CA ILE A 183 -1.00 -11.37 1.56
C ILE A 183 -1.18 -12.42 0.47
N ILE A 184 -1.84 -12.01 -0.61
CA ILE A 184 -1.99 -12.77 -1.85
C ILE A 184 -1.27 -11.99 -2.94
N ALA A 185 -0.30 -12.59 -3.62
CA ALA A 185 0.48 -11.90 -4.62
C ALA A 185 0.71 -12.78 -5.85
N ALA A 186 0.43 -12.22 -7.02
CA ALA A 186 0.70 -12.85 -8.32
C ALA A 186 0.74 -11.79 -9.42
N GLU A 187 1.52 -12.02 -10.48
CA GLU A 187 1.65 -11.07 -11.60
C GLU A 187 0.29 -10.72 -12.23
N GLY A 188 -0.64 -11.68 -12.31
CA GLY A 188 -1.99 -11.49 -12.85
C GLY A 188 -2.90 -10.57 -12.01
N LEU A 189 -2.51 -10.22 -10.78
CA LEU A 189 -3.25 -9.27 -9.93
C LEU A 189 -2.89 -7.81 -10.20
N LEU A 190 -1.85 -7.54 -10.98
CA LEU A 190 -1.52 -6.17 -11.35
C LEU A 190 -2.64 -5.59 -12.22
N PRO A 191 -3.22 -4.43 -11.87
CA PRO A 191 -4.26 -3.80 -12.70
C PRO A 191 -3.79 -3.58 -14.14
N GLN A 192 -4.66 -3.79 -15.12
CA GLN A 192 -4.36 -3.62 -16.55
C GLN A 192 -4.12 -2.15 -16.92
N ALA A 193 -4.86 -1.26 -16.26
CA ALA A 193 -4.68 0.18 -16.41
C ALA A 193 -5.15 0.92 -15.14
N VAL A 194 -4.64 2.13 -14.98
CA VAL A 194 -4.82 2.99 -13.82
C VAL A 194 -5.22 4.39 -14.27
N ALA A 195 -6.12 5.04 -13.55
CA ALA A 195 -6.42 6.46 -13.73
C ALA A 195 -6.13 7.25 -12.46
N LEU A 196 -5.12 8.11 -12.51
CA LEU A 196 -4.78 9.05 -11.44
C LEU A 196 -5.47 10.39 -11.74
N ASP A 197 -6.69 10.55 -11.23
CA ASP A 197 -7.53 11.72 -11.49
C ASP A 197 -7.65 12.59 -10.23
N PRO A 198 -7.07 13.81 -10.22
CA PRO A 198 -7.11 14.67 -9.05
C PRO A 198 -8.53 15.12 -8.67
N GLU A 199 -9.48 15.12 -9.61
CA GLU A 199 -10.88 15.48 -9.32
C GLU A 199 -11.55 14.52 -8.34
N LEU A 200 -11.13 13.25 -8.31
CA LEU A 200 -11.65 12.23 -7.41
C LEU A 200 -10.98 12.25 -6.03
N LEU A 201 -9.96 13.09 -5.86
CA LEU A 201 -9.21 13.26 -4.60
C LEU A 201 -9.59 14.56 -3.87
N LEU A 202 -10.38 15.43 -4.54
CA LEU A 202 -10.89 16.65 -3.91
C LEU A 202 -11.84 16.29 -2.76
N GLY A 203 -11.81 17.07 -1.70
CA GLY A 203 -12.67 16.81 -0.55
C GLY A 203 -12.29 15.59 0.29
N MET A 204 -11.20 14.90 -0.01
CA MET A 204 -10.71 13.81 0.87
C MET A 204 -10.43 14.36 2.28
N PRO A 205 -10.98 13.72 3.34
CA PRO A 205 -10.84 14.22 4.71
C PRO A 205 -9.38 14.40 5.12
N PRO A 206 -9.04 15.45 5.90
CA PRO A 206 -7.66 15.71 6.33
C PRO A 206 -6.99 14.51 7.03
N ALA A 207 -7.73 13.80 7.89
CA ALA A 207 -7.21 12.61 8.58
C ALA A 207 -6.86 11.48 7.61
N VAL A 208 -7.64 11.30 6.52
CA VAL A 208 -7.37 10.31 5.48
C VAL A 208 -6.16 10.77 4.65
N THR A 209 -6.11 12.06 4.27
CA THR A 209 -4.96 12.63 3.54
C THR A 209 -3.66 12.44 4.33
N ALA A 210 -3.67 12.74 5.64
CA ALA A 210 -2.52 12.56 6.52
C ALA A 210 -2.08 11.09 6.59
N ALA A 211 -2.98 10.20 6.93
CA ALA A 211 -2.68 8.78 7.12
C ALA A 211 -2.17 8.14 5.81
N THR A 212 -2.87 8.37 4.69
CA THR A 212 -2.46 7.79 3.40
C THR A 212 -1.16 8.42 2.87
N GLY A 213 -0.94 9.72 3.10
CA GLY A 213 0.32 10.37 2.71
C GLY A 213 1.53 9.83 3.48
N ILE A 214 1.40 9.57 4.78
CA ILE A 214 2.46 8.94 5.57
C ILE A 214 2.65 7.46 5.19
N ASP A 215 1.59 6.78 4.77
CA ASP A 215 1.69 5.43 4.21
C ASP A 215 2.54 5.40 2.92
N ALA A 216 2.26 6.29 1.97
CA ALA A 216 3.07 6.46 0.75
C ALA A 216 4.54 6.80 1.07
N LEU A 217 4.77 7.68 2.07
CA LEU A 217 6.11 8.00 2.56
C LEU A 217 6.83 6.76 3.09
N THR A 218 6.14 5.97 3.90
CA THR A 218 6.69 4.74 4.49
C THR A 218 7.07 3.74 3.41
N HIS A 219 6.19 3.50 2.45
CA HIS A 219 6.46 2.66 1.28
C HIS A 219 7.72 3.13 0.53
N GLY A 220 7.80 4.44 0.22
CA GLY A 220 8.94 5.02 -0.46
C GLY A 220 10.24 4.85 0.32
N ILE A 221 10.24 5.15 1.62
CA ILE A 221 11.43 5.02 2.46
C ILE A 221 11.86 3.55 2.58
N GLU A 222 10.96 2.63 2.92
CA GLU A 222 11.29 1.21 3.08
C GLU A 222 11.82 0.60 1.79
N ALA A 223 11.20 0.93 0.65
CA ALA A 223 11.71 0.52 -0.64
C ALA A 223 13.07 1.16 -0.97
N TYR A 224 13.34 2.40 -0.56
CA TYR A 224 14.60 3.07 -0.82
C TYR A 224 15.77 2.48 -0.04
N ILE A 225 15.57 2.22 1.26
CA ILE A 225 16.62 1.72 2.16
C ILE A 225 16.81 0.21 2.13
N CYS A 226 15.99 -0.53 1.36
CA CYS A 226 16.07 -1.99 1.31
C CYS A 226 17.40 -2.49 0.71
N VAL A 227 17.78 -3.74 1.06
CA VAL A 227 19.07 -4.33 0.60
C VAL A 227 19.05 -4.87 -0.82
N TRP A 228 17.89 -4.87 -1.49
CA TRP A 228 17.79 -5.29 -2.88
C TRP A 228 17.84 -4.10 -3.82
N ASP A 229 18.80 -4.13 -4.75
CA ASP A 229 18.80 -3.24 -5.91
C ASP A 229 18.15 -3.97 -7.09
N ARG A 230 16.97 -3.49 -7.51
CA ARG A 230 16.17 -4.16 -8.52
C ARG A 230 15.37 -3.18 -9.36
N GLY A 231 15.49 -3.32 -10.69
CA GLY A 231 14.72 -2.56 -11.66
C GLY A 231 14.76 -1.05 -11.44
N THR A 232 13.60 -0.42 -11.49
CA THR A 232 13.42 1.02 -11.26
C THR A 232 13.07 1.37 -9.81
N ARG A 233 13.23 0.42 -8.88
CA ARG A 233 12.85 0.57 -7.47
C ARG A 233 13.38 1.85 -6.83
N LYS A 234 14.71 2.06 -6.91
CA LYS A 234 15.35 3.18 -6.21
C LYS A 234 14.84 4.53 -6.73
N GLU A 235 14.64 4.63 -8.04
CA GLU A 235 14.13 5.85 -8.67
C GLU A 235 12.67 6.12 -8.29
N ASN A 236 11.80 5.10 -8.35
CA ASN A 236 10.41 5.24 -7.95
C ASN A 236 10.29 5.55 -6.45
N ALA A 237 11.07 4.89 -5.59
CA ALA A 237 11.11 5.18 -4.16
C ALA A 237 11.56 6.62 -3.88
N ARG A 238 12.56 7.13 -4.61
CA ARG A 238 13.00 8.52 -4.54
C ARG A 238 11.89 9.50 -4.91
N LEU A 239 11.22 9.25 -6.05
CA LEU A 239 10.11 10.09 -6.51
C LEU A 239 8.95 10.10 -5.51
N ALA A 240 8.64 8.96 -4.90
CA ALA A 240 7.62 8.85 -3.86
C ALA A 240 7.95 9.71 -2.65
N VAL A 241 9.14 9.55 -2.06
CA VAL A 241 9.56 10.31 -0.88
C VAL A 241 9.61 11.81 -1.17
N GLN A 242 10.21 12.19 -2.30
CA GLN A 242 10.27 13.58 -2.75
C GLN A 242 8.87 14.20 -2.93
N GLY A 243 7.97 13.46 -3.59
CA GLY A 243 6.59 13.89 -3.83
C GLY A 243 5.82 14.10 -2.53
N VAL A 244 5.94 13.18 -1.55
CA VAL A 244 5.27 13.37 -0.25
C VAL A 244 5.79 14.59 0.49
N PHE A 245 7.10 14.79 0.57
CA PHE A 245 7.69 16.00 1.19
C PHE A 245 7.25 17.30 0.51
N GLN A 246 7.08 17.28 -0.81
CA GLN A 246 6.66 18.42 -1.58
C GLN A 246 5.17 18.76 -1.45
N TRP A 247 4.31 17.72 -1.44
CA TRP A 247 2.89 17.92 -1.69
C TRP A 247 1.98 17.65 -0.49
N LEU A 248 2.38 16.83 0.50
CA LEU A 248 1.46 16.40 1.57
C LEU A 248 0.90 17.55 2.38
N LEU A 249 1.75 18.44 2.89
CA LEU A 249 1.30 19.58 3.69
C LEU A 249 0.48 20.56 2.84
N LYS A 250 0.82 20.73 1.56
CA LYS A 250 0.03 21.56 0.64
C LYS A 250 -1.35 20.97 0.37
N ALA A 251 -1.43 19.64 0.14
CA ALA A 251 -2.70 18.96 -0.06
C ALA A 251 -3.61 18.99 1.18
N MET A 252 -3.02 19.08 2.38
CA MET A 252 -3.77 19.24 3.63
C MET A 252 -4.24 20.69 3.84
N ALA A 253 -3.37 21.65 3.58
CA ALA A 253 -3.69 23.08 3.75
C ALA A 253 -4.67 23.58 2.70
N GLU A 254 -4.61 23.03 1.49
CA GLU A 254 -5.40 23.42 0.32
C GLU A 254 -6.13 22.17 -0.25
N PRO A 255 -7.22 21.71 0.38
CA PRO A 255 -7.87 20.44 0.01
C PRO A 255 -8.36 20.35 -1.45
N ASP A 256 -8.68 21.50 -2.05
CA ASP A 256 -9.16 21.60 -3.43
C ASP A 256 -8.04 21.90 -4.44
N ASN A 257 -6.77 21.90 -4.01
CA ASN A 257 -5.63 22.12 -4.88
C ASN A 257 -5.34 20.87 -5.73
N ARG A 258 -5.76 20.92 -7.00
CA ARG A 258 -5.63 19.82 -7.96
C ARG A 258 -4.17 19.41 -8.20
N GLU A 259 -3.26 20.36 -8.22
CA GLU A 259 -1.83 20.10 -8.39
C GLU A 259 -1.27 19.30 -7.21
N ALA A 260 -1.59 19.72 -5.98
CA ALA A 260 -1.15 19.04 -4.78
C ALA A 260 -1.78 17.62 -4.67
N ARG A 261 -3.07 17.48 -5.01
CA ARG A 261 -3.74 16.17 -5.07
C ARG A 261 -3.12 15.24 -6.10
N LEU A 262 -2.83 15.73 -7.30
CA LEU A 262 -2.16 14.97 -8.34
C LEU A 262 -0.72 14.62 -7.92
N GLY A 263 0.02 15.55 -7.32
CA GLY A 263 1.35 15.32 -6.78
C GLY A 263 1.37 14.19 -5.75
N MET A 264 0.40 14.15 -4.84
CA MET A 264 0.24 13.07 -3.87
C MET A 264 -0.17 11.75 -4.54
N ALA A 265 -1.06 11.76 -5.54
CA ALA A 265 -1.43 10.56 -6.29
C ALA A 265 -0.23 9.94 -7.01
N LEU A 266 0.59 10.76 -7.65
CA LEU A 266 1.83 10.32 -8.29
C LEU A 266 2.84 9.79 -7.27
N ALA A 267 2.98 10.43 -6.11
CA ALA A 267 3.85 9.95 -5.05
C ALA A 267 3.42 8.56 -4.55
N ALA A 268 2.13 8.35 -4.31
CA ALA A 268 1.56 7.07 -3.93
C ALA A 268 1.75 5.99 -5.01
N TYR A 269 1.51 6.34 -6.26
CA TYR A 269 1.74 5.45 -7.40
C TYR A 269 3.21 5.01 -7.50
N HIS A 270 4.15 5.94 -7.41
CA HIS A 270 5.58 5.63 -7.42
C HIS A 270 5.99 4.77 -6.20
N ALA A 271 5.39 5.03 -5.03
CA ALA A 271 5.57 4.19 -3.85
C ALA A 271 5.10 2.75 -4.13
N GLY A 272 3.91 2.58 -4.72
CA GLY A 272 3.37 1.30 -5.16
C GLY A 272 4.29 0.57 -6.13
N VAL A 273 4.76 1.26 -7.18
CA VAL A 273 5.73 0.68 -8.15
C VAL A 273 7.01 0.22 -7.45
N ALA A 274 7.50 0.97 -6.47
CA ALA A 274 8.72 0.63 -5.75
C ALA A 274 8.53 -0.63 -4.88
N ILE A 275 7.48 -0.67 -4.04
CA ILE A 275 7.22 -1.84 -3.18
C ILE A 275 6.80 -3.08 -3.96
N ASN A 276 6.20 -2.91 -5.14
CA ASN A 276 5.88 -4.04 -6.02
C ASN A 276 7.13 -4.82 -6.45
N GLN A 277 8.30 -4.19 -6.43
CA GLN A 277 9.57 -4.82 -6.80
C GLN A 277 10.30 -5.46 -5.61
N VAL A 278 10.08 -4.97 -4.38
CA VAL A 278 10.87 -5.37 -3.21
C VAL A 278 10.05 -5.66 -1.95
N SER A 279 8.72 -5.51 -2.00
CA SER A 279 7.85 -5.60 -0.84
C SER A 279 8.10 -4.44 0.16
N VAL A 280 7.52 -4.54 1.33
CA VAL A 280 7.64 -3.58 2.45
C VAL A 280 8.72 -4.01 3.45
N GLY A 281 8.78 -3.40 4.62
CA GLY A 281 9.87 -3.66 5.58
C GLY A 281 9.44 -3.75 7.04
N ASN A 282 10.37 -3.40 7.94
CA ASN A 282 10.19 -3.52 9.38
C ASN A 282 9.07 -2.63 9.95
N VAL A 283 8.83 -1.47 9.32
CA VAL A 283 7.74 -0.57 9.73
C VAL A 283 6.41 -1.25 9.54
N HIS A 284 6.18 -1.78 8.33
CA HIS A 284 4.96 -2.51 8.01
C HIS A 284 4.79 -3.78 8.83
N ALA A 285 5.87 -4.50 9.12
CA ALA A 285 5.82 -5.69 9.99
C ALA A 285 5.27 -5.38 11.40
N ILE A 286 5.54 -4.18 11.93
CA ILE A 286 4.96 -3.72 13.21
C ILE A 286 3.56 -3.16 12.99
N ALA A 287 3.37 -2.31 11.98
CA ALA A 287 2.11 -1.63 11.72
C ALA A 287 0.95 -2.59 11.41
N HIS A 288 1.21 -3.69 10.71
CA HIS A 288 0.21 -4.72 10.42
C HIS A 288 -0.33 -5.35 11.71
N GLN A 289 0.54 -5.59 12.71
CA GLN A 289 0.12 -6.15 13.99
C GLN A 289 -0.77 -5.16 14.76
N LEU A 290 -0.39 -3.87 14.74
CA LEU A 290 -1.18 -2.81 15.39
C LEU A 290 -2.56 -2.65 14.75
N GLY A 291 -2.62 -2.65 13.42
CA GLY A 291 -3.87 -2.59 12.67
C GLY A 291 -4.76 -3.80 12.93
N ALA A 292 -4.20 -5.01 12.84
CA ALA A 292 -4.93 -6.26 13.02
C ALA A 292 -5.48 -6.41 14.45
N ARG A 293 -4.69 -6.02 15.48
CA ARG A 293 -5.03 -6.20 16.88
C ARG A 293 -5.99 -5.14 17.40
N TYR A 294 -5.73 -3.86 17.07
CA TYR A 294 -6.40 -2.72 17.69
C TYR A 294 -7.30 -1.92 16.74
N GLY A 295 -7.31 -2.26 15.45
CA GLY A 295 -8.03 -1.47 14.45
C GLY A 295 -7.43 -0.07 14.24
N ILE A 296 -6.13 0.11 14.52
CA ILE A 296 -5.44 1.35 14.21
C ILE A 296 -5.38 1.50 12.69
N PRO A 297 -5.84 2.63 12.11
CA PRO A 297 -5.75 2.86 10.68
C PRO A 297 -4.32 2.65 10.14
N HIS A 298 -4.18 1.98 9.01
CA HIS A 298 -2.89 1.49 8.49
C HIS A 298 -1.81 2.58 8.43
N GLY A 299 -2.11 3.72 7.79
CA GLY A 299 -1.16 4.83 7.71
C GLY A 299 -0.83 5.46 9.06
N GLN A 300 -1.77 5.45 10.03
CA GLN A 300 -1.49 5.87 11.40
C GLN A 300 -0.54 4.88 12.10
N ALA A 301 -0.74 3.58 11.92
CA ALA A 301 0.15 2.55 12.46
C ALA A 301 1.57 2.66 11.88
N ASN A 302 1.67 2.94 10.57
CA ASN A 302 2.96 3.23 9.93
C ASN A 302 3.62 4.49 10.50
N ALA A 303 2.86 5.57 10.70
CA ALA A 303 3.37 6.81 11.28
C ALA A 303 3.95 6.62 12.69
N LEU A 304 3.30 5.81 13.52
CA LEU A 304 3.80 5.46 14.85
C LEU A 304 5.14 4.70 14.78
N ALA A 305 5.24 3.71 13.90
CA ALA A 305 6.39 2.81 13.84
C ALA A 305 7.58 3.39 13.03
N LEU A 306 7.34 4.30 12.08
CA LEU A 306 8.36 4.76 11.13
C LEU A 306 9.57 5.44 11.80
N PRO A 307 9.43 6.49 12.63
CA PRO A 307 10.59 7.16 13.21
C PRO A 307 11.45 6.24 14.10
N PRO A 308 10.89 5.45 15.04
CA PRO A 308 11.70 4.58 15.88
C PRO A 308 12.37 3.44 15.09
N VAL A 309 11.73 2.91 14.04
CA VAL A 309 12.34 1.90 13.16
C VAL A 309 13.51 2.49 12.37
N LEU A 310 13.39 3.71 11.84
CA LEU A 310 14.50 4.38 11.13
C LEU A 310 15.69 4.61 12.06
N LYS A 311 15.45 5.06 13.29
CA LYS A 311 16.49 5.20 14.32
C LYS A 311 17.19 3.87 14.61
N ALA A 312 16.43 2.78 14.71
CA ALA A 312 16.97 1.45 14.95
C ALA A 312 17.81 0.91 13.77
N CYS A 313 17.53 1.34 12.54
CA CYS A 313 18.22 0.89 11.32
C CYS A 313 19.24 1.89 10.77
N VAL A 314 19.47 3.03 11.44
CA VAL A 314 20.26 4.13 10.89
C VAL A 314 21.67 3.71 10.47
N ALA A 315 22.33 2.83 11.25
CA ALA A 315 23.69 2.40 10.94
C ALA A 315 23.80 1.66 9.60
N GLU A 316 22.82 0.81 9.26
CA GLU A 316 22.79 0.06 8.01
C GLU A 316 22.21 0.86 6.85
N ALA A 317 21.39 1.88 7.13
CA ALA A 317 20.70 2.70 6.15
C ALA A 317 21.30 4.12 5.98
N GLU A 318 22.40 4.45 6.64
CA GLU A 318 22.96 5.81 6.73
C GLU A 318 23.10 6.48 5.36
N SER A 319 23.77 5.83 4.42
CA SER A 319 23.99 6.38 3.08
C SER A 319 22.68 6.66 2.36
N ALA A 320 21.73 5.73 2.42
CA ALA A 320 20.42 5.87 1.76
C ALA A 320 19.58 6.99 2.40
N LEU A 321 19.55 7.09 3.72
CA LEU A 321 18.87 8.17 4.44
C LEU A 321 19.54 9.53 4.19
N ALA A 322 20.86 9.57 4.09
CA ALA A 322 21.59 10.79 3.75
C ALA A 322 21.29 11.26 2.30
N GLU A 323 21.15 10.33 1.35
CA GLU A 323 20.71 10.65 -0.02
C GLU A 323 19.26 11.20 -0.02
N LEU A 324 18.35 10.60 0.76
CA LEU A 324 16.97 11.10 0.88
C LEU A 324 16.92 12.51 1.49
N ALA A 325 17.79 12.83 2.47
CA ALA A 325 17.89 14.19 3.02
C ALA A 325 18.21 15.24 1.95
N VAL A 326 19.11 14.90 1.02
CA VAL A 326 19.49 15.80 -0.08
C VAL A 326 18.35 15.96 -1.08
N VAL A 327 17.75 14.86 -1.53
CA VAL A 327 16.72 14.92 -2.59
C VAL A 327 15.40 15.53 -2.11
N THR A 328 15.17 15.54 -0.81
CA THR A 328 14.01 16.22 -0.18
C THR A 328 14.32 17.65 0.29
N ASN A 329 15.54 18.16 0.04
CA ASN A 329 16.03 19.46 0.50
C ASN A 329 15.96 19.64 2.04
N VAL A 330 16.06 18.57 2.79
CA VAL A 330 16.05 18.60 4.27
C VAL A 330 17.41 19.01 4.82
N SER A 331 18.50 18.49 4.24
CA SER A 331 19.85 18.80 4.70
C SER A 331 20.90 18.56 3.61
N ASP A 332 21.85 19.47 3.51
CA ASP A 332 23.05 19.40 2.67
C ASP A 332 24.34 19.32 3.51
N ALA A 333 24.22 19.00 4.81
CA ALA A 333 25.34 18.88 5.73
C ALA A 333 26.45 17.97 5.14
N ALA A 334 27.72 18.30 5.41
CA ALA A 334 28.86 17.56 4.84
C ALA A 334 28.90 16.09 5.27
N SER A 335 28.52 15.80 6.53
CA SER A 335 28.54 14.45 7.09
C SER A 335 27.31 13.64 6.67
N PRO A 336 27.46 12.44 6.08
CA PRO A 336 26.33 11.53 5.81
C PRO A 336 25.51 11.22 7.08
N ALA A 337 26.17 11.00 8.21
CA ALA A 337 25.49 10.74 9.49
C ALA A 337 24.61 11.92 9.92
N ALA A 338 25.07 13.16 9.76
CA ALA A 338 24.28 14.35 10.07
C ALA A 338 23.06 14.48 9.13
N ARG A 339 23.23 14.21 7.82
CA ARG A 339 22.11 14.20 6.87
C ARG A 339 21.09 13.12 7.20
N ALA A 340 21.54 11.89 7.50
CA ALA A 340 20.65 10.79 7.87
C ALA A 340 19.83 11.11 9.12
N GLN A 341 20.47 11.69 10.14
CA GLN A 341 19.79 12.13 11.36
C GLN A 341 18.76 13.24 11.07
N ALA A 342 19.14 14.24 10.29
CA ALA A 342 18.25 15.34 9.89
C ALA A 342 17.03 14.81 9.11
N PHE A 343 17.21 13.82 8.25
CA PHE A 343 16.09 13.19 7.54
C PHE A 343 15.10 12.48 8.47
N ILE A 344 15.61 11.72 9.46
CA ILE A 344 14.76 11.05 10.46
C ILE A 344 13.97 12.08 11.28
N GLU A 345 14.61 13.18 11.66
CA GLU A 345 13.96 14.29 12.38
C GLU A 345 12.88 14.97 11.50
N ALA A 346 13.16 15.20 10.23
CA ALA A 346 12.20 15.76 9.29
C ALA A 346 11.00 14.85 9.05
N VAL A 347 11.18 13.54 9.01
CA VAL A 347 10.09 12.56 8.95
C VAL A 347 9.22 12.66 10.21
N SER A 348 9.83 12.71 11.40
CA SER A 348 9.09 12.89 12.67
C SER A 348 8.31 14.21 12.70
N GLN A 349 8.94 15.29 12.23
CA GLN A 349 8.29 16.60 12.15
C GLN A 349 7.14 16.62 11.14
N LEU A 350 7.29 15.96 9.99
CA LEU A 350 6.22 15.84 9.00
C LEU A 350 5.01 15.10 9.57
N ILE A 351 5.22 13.99 10.29
CA ILE A 351 4.18 13.23 10.99
C ILE A 351 3.45 14.11 12.00
N SER A 352 4.20 14.88 12.80
CA SER A 352 3.62 15.83 13.77
C SER A 352 2.82 16.93 13.05
N ASN A 353 3.34 17.50 11.97
CA ASN A 353 2.71 18.58 11.20
C ASN A 353 1.37 18.16 10.55
N VAL A 354 1.22 16.87 10.19
CA VAL A 354 -0.05 16.34 9.68
C VAL A 354 -1.02 15.93 10.79
N GLY A 355 -0.66 16.16 12.05
CA GLY A 355 -1.51 15.95 13.21
C GLY A 355 -1.64 14.49 13.68
N ILE A 356 -0.70 13.61 13.30
CA ILE A 356 -0.67 12.23 13.81
C ILE A 356 0.16 12.20 15.10
N ALA A 357 -0.43 11.63 16.15
CA ALA A 357 0.24 11.49 17.45
C ALA A 357 1.40 10.49 17.41
N GLU A 358 2.40 10.70 18.29
CA GLU A 358 3.58 9.82 18.39
C GLU A 358 3.31 8.52 19.18
N SER A 359 2.17 8.42 19.85
CA SER A 359 1.78 7.26 20.66
C SER A 359 0.26 7.05 20.61
N ASP A 360 -0.18 5.82 20.93
CA ASP A 360 -1.59 5.45 20.91
C ASP A 360 -1.99 4.68 22.16
N ALA A 361 -3.03 5.14 22.86
CA ALA A 361 -3.53 4.53 24.09
C ALA A 361 -4.23 3.17 23.87
N ARG A 362 -4.57 2.82 22.63
CA ARG A 362 -5.12 1.50 22.29
C ARG A 362 -4.09 0.39 22.42
N ILE A 363 -2.80 0.69 22.28
CA ILE A 363 -1.70 -0.29 22.38
C ILE A 363 -1.53 -0.67 23.85
N GLN A 364 -1.62 -1.98 24.14
CA GLN A 364 -1.59 -2.47 25.52
C GLN A 364 -0.29 -3.23 25.81
N PRO A 365 0.40 -2.95 26.95
CA PRO A 365 1.63 -3.66 27.33
C PRO A 365 1.48 -5.18 27.42
N ALA A 366 0.29 -5.67 27.77
CA ALA A 366 -0.02 -7.10 27.83
C ALA A 366 0.17 -7.83 26.48
N ASP A 367 0.02 -7.12 25.37
CA ASP A 367 0.13 -7.69 24.02
C ASP A 367 1.54 -7.57 23.41
N TRP A 368 2.45 -6.81 23.99
CA TRP A 368 3.77 -6.52 23.39
C TRP A 368 4.56 -7.77 23.01
N THR A 369 4.50 -8.82 23.83
CA THR A 369 5.21 -10.07 23.54
C THR A 369 4.63 -10.76 22.30
N LEU A 370 3.31 -10.79 22.17
CA LEU A 370 2.62 -11.36 20.99
C LEU A 370 2.95 -10.56 19.74
N LEU A 371 2.73 -9.25 19.77
CA LEU A 371 3.00 -8.33 18.65
C LEU A 371 4.45 -8.42 18.19
N THR A 372 5.39 -8.51 19.14
CA THR A 372 6.82 -8.67 18.83
C THR A 372 7.08 -9.96 18.05
N HIS A 373 6.50 -11.08 18.48
CA HIS A 373 6.70 -12.36 17.79
C HIS A 373 6.12 -12.32 16.37
N GLN A 374 4.92 -11.80 16.22
CA GLN A 374 4.25 -11.67 14.93
C GLN A 374 5.03 -10.76 13.98
N ALA A 375 5.48 -9.59 14.46
CA ALA A 375 6.30 -8.66 13.67
C ALA A 375 7.66 -9.27 13.27
N MET A 376 8.29 -10.06 14.16
CA MET A 376 9.52 -10.79 13.84
C MET A 376 9.30 -11.85 12.75
N ASP A 377 8.23 -12.64 12.85
CA ASP A 377 7.93 -13.70 11.88
C ASP A 377 7.62 -13.10 10.50
N GLU A 378 6.89 -12.00 10.47
CA GLU A 378 6.57 -11.29 9.22
C GLU A 378 7.83 -10.65 8.59
N SER A 379 8.64 -9.95 9.37
CA SER A 379 9.85 -9.27 8.89
C SER A 379 10.92 -10.22 8.37
N ASP A 380 10.91 -11.50 8.74
CA ASP A 380 11.83 -12.51 8.21
C ASP A 380 11.67 -12.71 6.69
N GLY A 381 10.52 -12.36 6.12
CA GLY A 381 10.24 -12.38 4.68
C GLY A 381 10.62 -11.10 3.92
N TYR A 382 11.02 -10.03 4.61
CA TYR A 382 11.24 -8.71 4.02
C TYR A 382 12.72 -8.39 3.74
N VAL A 383 12.94 -7.50 2.77
CA VAL A 383 14.28 -7.07 2.33
C VAL A 383 14.81 -5.84 3.08
N SER A 384 14.35 -5.61 4.31
CA SER A 384 14.79 -4.50 5.17
C SER A 384 16.31 -4.42 5.30
N PRO A 385 16.89 -3.25 5.64
CA PRO A 385 18.35 -3.11 5.82
C PRO A 385 18.91 -4.12 6.79
N ARG A 386 18.18 -4.39 7.87
CA ARG A 386 18.49 -5.43 8.83
C ARG A 386 17.24 -6.02 9.51
N LEU A 387 17.39 -7.15 10.16
CA LEU A 387 16.38 -7.70 11.07
C LEU A 387 16.45 -7.01 12.42
N LEU A 388 15.32 -6.56 12.93
CA LEU A 388 15.23 -6.06 14.31
C LEU A 388 15.24 -7.24 15.30
N THR A 389 15.89 -7.01 16.44
CA THR A 389 15.88 -7.95 17.56
C THR A 389 14.57 -7.85 18.35
N LYS A 390 14.30 -8.86 19.17
CA LYS A 390 13.14 -8.83 20.07
C LYS A 390 13.17 -7.60 20.99
N ALA A 391 14.32 -7.26 21.55
CA ALA A 391 14.47 -6.12 22.45
C ALA A 391 14.20 -4.78 21.76
N GLU A 392 14.61 -4.63 20.52
CA GLU A 392 14.37 -3.41 19.74
C GLU A 392 12.89 -3.24 19.40
N ILE A 393 12.21 -4.33 18.98
CA ILE A 393 10.76 -4.24 18.69
C ILE A 393 9.98 -3.95 19.99
N LEU A 394 10.34 -4.57 21.12
CA LEU A 394 9.74 -4.26 22.42
C LEU A 394 9.94 -2.79 22.79
N GLY A 395 11.16 -2.25 22.63
CA GLY A 395 11.46 -0.84 22.90
C GLY A 395 10.67 0.11 21.98
N ILE A 396 10.45 -0.27 20.73
CA ILE A 396 9.59 0.48 19.79
C ILE A 396 8.14 0.47 20.29
N LEU A 397 7.59 -0.69 20.65
CA LEU A 397 6.21 -0.81 21.16
C LEU A 397 6.03 -0.01 22.46
N GLU A 398 7.02 -0.03 23.36
CA GLU A 398 7.00 0.79 24.56
C GLU A 398 6.97 2.30 24.26
N GLN A 399 7.77 2.75 23.29
CA GLN A 399 7.82 4.16 22.90
C GLN A 399 6.52 4.66 22.29
N ILE A 400 5.85 3.85 21.47
CA ILE A 400 4.61 4.24 20.76
C ILE A 400 3.34 3.95 21.56
N THR A 401 3.43 3.36 22.74
CA THR A 401 2.32 3.18 23.67
C THR A 401 2.12 4.46 24.50
N ALA A 402 0.92 5.03 24.48
CA ALA A 402 0.62 6.19 25.33
C ALA A 402 0.64 5.78 26.81
N ARG A 403 1.23 6.61 27.65
CA ARG A 403 1.30 6.42 29.10
C ARG A 403 0.07 6.98 29.80
#